data_b71cc99df460b92534b87ac993191e8f
#
_entry.id   b71cc99df460b92534b87ac993191e8f
#
_cell.length_a   1.000
_cell.length_b   1.000
_cell.length_c   1.000
_cell.angle_alpha   90.00
_cell.angle_beta   90.00
_cell.angle_gamma   90.00
#
_symmetry.space_group_name_H-M   'P 1'
#
loop_
_entity.id
_entity.type
_entity.pdbx_description
1 polymer ?
#
loop_
_entity_poly.entity_id
_entity_poly.type
_entity_poly.pdbx_seq_one_letter_code
_entity_poly.pdbx_strand_id
1 'polypeptide(L)'
;AIVLSTHDIDSAIQMADNLWLLSKEKEVKCGAPEDLILDGTIGEFFSKENIIFDKSTGKLNAAIPCSYPIGIEGDFQTSYWVGNALVRNGFTPSSRQENGYNITCIAPNNIEFVTPDNKTKKATSVAHLCEIIKDFIQPLA
;
A
#
# COMPACT_ATOMS: atom_id res chain seq x y z
N ALA A 1 7.24 -31.84 14.89
CA ALA A 1 6.84 -30.41 14.96
C ALA A 1 8.04 -29.53 14.66
N ILE A 2 7.83 -28.44 13.96
CA ILE A 2 8.85 -27.42 13.67
C ILE A 2 8.40 -26.12 14.35
N VAL A 3 9.29 -25.52 15.13
CA VAL A 3 9.07 -24.19 15.72
C VAL A 3 10.06 -23.23 15.09
N LEU A 4 9.56 -22.13 14.55
CA LEU A 4 10.36 -21.09 13.90
C LEU A 4 10.10 -19.74 14.57
N SER A 5 11.16 -19.03 14.90
CA SER A 5 11.07 -17.62 15.32
C SER A 5 11.38 -16.72 14.13
N THR A 6 10.49 -15.79 13.83
CA THR A 6 10.66 -14.85 12.71
C THR A 6 10.07 -13.48 13.07
N HIS A 7 10.52 -12.45 12.38
CA HIS A 7 9.91 -11.12 12.35
C HIS A 7 9.12 -10.84 11.05
N ASP A 8 9.11 -11.82 10.14
CA ASP A 8 8.35 -11.76 8.89
C ASP A 8 6.94 -12.31 9.13
N ILE A 9 6.01 -11.38 9.42
CA ILE A 9 4.62 -11.73 9.72
C ILE A 9 3.88 -12.27 8.48
N ASP A 10 4.21 -11.79 7.28
CA ASP A 10 3.55 -12.23 6.04
C ASP A 10 3.82 -13.71 5.78
N SER A 11 5.08 -14.12 5.88
CA SER A 11 5.45 -15.55 5.77
C SER A 11 4.88 -16.39 6.91
N ALA A 12 4.86 -15.86 8.13
CA ALA A 12 4.31 -16.57 9.28
C ALA A 12 2.80 -16.86 9.11
N ILE A 13 2.02 -15.88 8.68
CA ILE A 13 0.58 -16.03 8.41
C ILE A 13 0.32 -17.08 7.32
N GLN A 14 1.16 -17.12 6.29
CA GLN A 14 0.94 -18.03 5.14
C GLN A 14 1.38 -19.48 5.38
N MET A 15 2.31 -19.72 6.31
CA MET A 15 2.98 -21.01 6.43
C MET A 15 2.76 -21.73 7.78
N ALA A 16 2.33 -21.03 8.81
CA ALA A 16 2.21 -21.59 10.13
C ALA A 16 0.81 -22.16 10.41
N ASP A 17 0.72 -23.33 11.01
CA ASP A 17 -0.53 -23.87 11.54
C ASP A 17 -0.96 -23.12 12.82
N ASN A 18 0.00 -22.54 13.53
CA ASN A 18 -0.25 -21.82 14.79
C ASN A 18 0.79 -20.73 14.99
N LEU A 19 0.37 -19.55 15.41
CA LEU A 19 1.22 -18.41 15.71
C LEU A 19 1.30 -18.16 17.21
N TRP A 20 2.49 -17.79 17.66
CA TRP A 20 2.73 -17.25 19.00
C TRP A 20 3.26 -15.82 18.87
N LEU A 21 2.45 -14.85 19.27
CA LEU A 21 2.80 -13.44 19.24
C LEU A 21 3.49 -13.07 20.56
N LEU A 22 4.77 -12.72 20.49
CA LEU A 22 5.61 -12.43 21.63
C LEU A 22 6.00 -10.94 21.65
N SER A 23 5.77 -10.26 22.75
CA SER A 23 6.20 -8.88 22.98
C SER A 23 6.69 -8.74 24.42
N LYS A 24 7.59 -7.77 24.66
CA LYS A 24 8.06 -7.46 26.03
C LYS A 24 6.98 -6.87 26.93
N GLU A 25 5.98 -6.23 26.33
CA GLU A 25 4.98 -5.42 27.05
C GLU A 25 3.57 -6.01 27.00
N LYS A 26 3.35 -7.04 26.19
CA LYS A 26 2.03 -7.65 25.98
C LYS A 26 2.06 -9.12 26.37
N GLU A 27 0.93 -9.62 26.85
CA GLU A 27 0.74 -11.06 27.04
C GLU A 27 0.95 -11.83 25.75
N VAL A 28 1.45 -13.06 25.89
CA VAL A 28 1.59 -13.97 24.75
C VAL A 28 0.20 -14.31 24.21
N LYS A 29 -0.01 -14.08 22.92
CA LYS A 29 -1.21 -14.49 22.20
C LYS A 29 -0.86 -15.65 21.28
N CYS A 30 -1.72 -16.66 21.21
CA CYS A 30 -1.50 -17.82 20.36
C CYS A 30 -2.81 -18.29 19.72
N GLY A 31 -2.72 -18.81 18.50
CA GLY A 31 -3.87 -19.34 17.76
C GLY A 31 -3.54 -19.57 16.29
N ALA A 32 -4.51 -20.10 15.56
CA ALA A 32 -4.43 -20.17 14.11
C ALA A 32 -4.32 -18.75 13.53
N PRO A 33 -3.52 -18.54 12.48
CA PRO A 33 -3.37 -17.20 11.88
C PRO A 33 -4.69 -16.55 11.51
N GLU A 34 -5.60 -17.30 10.92
CA GLU A 34 -6.90 -16.83 10.47
C GLU A 34 -7.76 -16.32 11.63
N ASP A 35 -7.78 -17.06 12.74
CA ASP A 35 -8.55 -16.67 13.93
C ASP A 35 -8.00 -15.38 14.54
N LEU A 36 -6.67 -15.27 14.67
CA LEU A 36 -5.98 -14.07 15.18
C LEU A 36 -6.14 -12.84 14.27
N ILE A 37 -6.38 -13.05 12.97
CA ILE A 37 -6.70 -11.97 12.02
C ILE A 37 -8.15 -11.54 12.19
N LEU A 38 -9.08 -12.51 12.21
CA LEU A 38 -10.52 -12.24 12.21
C LEU A 38 -10.97 -11.59 13.52
N ASP A 39 -10.45 -12.02 14.67
CA ASP A 39 -10.73 -11.42 15.99
C ASP A 39 -10.02 -10.06 16.19
N GLY A 40 -9.05 -9.71 15.33
CA GLY A 40 -8.32 -8.45 15.38
C GLY A 40 -7.03 -8.48 16.20
N THR A 41 -6.69 -9.61 16.84
CA THR A 41 -5.51 -9.75 17.70
C THR A 41 -4.22 -9.36 16.99
N ILE A 42 -4.00 -9.78 15.73
CA ILE A 42 -2.81 -9.40 14.94
C ILE A 42 -2.79 -7.89 14.70
N GLY A 43 -3.94 -7.31 14.33
CA GLY A 43 -4.05 -5.88 14.11
C GLY A 43 -3.68 -5.06 15.36
N GLU A 44 -4.21 -5.42 16.51
CA GLU A 44 -3.91 -4.77 17.78
C GLU A 44 -2.47 -4.99 18.23
N PHE A 45 -1.92 -6.18 17.97
CA PHE A 45 -0.56 -6.53 18.37
C PHE A 45 0.49 -5.69 17.62
N PHE A 46 0.28 -5.50 16.32
CA PHE A 46 1.19 -4.73 15.45
C PHE A 46 0.78 -3.26 15.29
N SER A 47 -0.35 -2.84 15.89
CA SER A 47 -0.78 -1.45 15.87
C SER A 47 0.24 -0.57 16.59
N LYS A 48 0.93 0.25 15.81
CA LYS A 48 1.83 1.33 16.26
C LYS A 48 1.46 2.59 15.50
N GLU A 49 1.92 3.74 15.98
CA GLU A 49 1.85 4.97 15.20
C GLU A 49 2.41 4.71 13.80
N ASN A 50 1.61 5.00 12.78
CA ASN A 50 1.96 4.84 11.36
C ASN A 50 2.04 3.41 10.79
N ILE A 51 1.50 2.40 11.47
CA ILE A 51 1.36 1.04 10.89
C ILE A 51 -0.10 0.59 11.04
N ILE A 52 -0.68 0.15 9.93
CA ILE A 52 -2.03 -0.42 9.87
C ILE A 52 -1.96 -1.83 9.31
N PHE A 53 -2.58 -2.77 10.02
CA PHE A 53 -2.77 -4.13 9.52
C PHE A 53 -4.03 -4.19 8.65
N ASP A 54 -3.88 -4.57 7.40
CA ASP A 54 -4.99 -4.79 6.48
C ASP A 54 -5.49 -6.23 6.62
N LYS A 55 -6.65 -6.39 7.26
CA LYS A 55 -7.28 -7.69 7.49
C LYS A 55 -7.66 -8.42 6.19
N SER A 56 -7.88 -7.71 5.09
CA SER A 56 -8.30 -8.31 3.82
C SER A 56 -7.13 -8.95 3.07
N THR A 57 -5.93 -8.40 3.23
CA THR A 57 -4.72 -8.86 2.56
C THR A 57 -3.71 -9.55 3.49
N GLY A 58 -3.89 -9.42 4.82
CA GLY A 58 -2.96 -9.92 5.83
C GLY A 58 -1.66 -9.13 5.91
N LYS A 59 -1.59 -7.92 5.35
CA LYS A 59 -0.36 -7.13 5.25
C LYS A 59 -0.31 -5.98 6.22
N LEU A 60 0.92 -5.67 6.67
CA LEU A 60 1.23 -4.45 7.40
C LEU A 60 1.52 -3.32 6.40
N ASN A 61 0.75 -2.24 6.47
CA ASN A 61 0.89 -1.06 5.63
C ASN A 61 1.31 0.13 6.47
N ALA A 62 2.14 1.01 5.91
CA ALA A 62 2.42 2.30 6.54
C ALA A 62 1.17 3.20 6.43
N ALA A 63 0.75 3.77 7.56
CA ALA A 63 -0.28 4.81 7.59
C ALA A 63 0.32 6.14 7.13
N ILE A 64 0.50 6.30 5.82
CA ILE A 64 0.98 7.55 5.24
C ILE A 64 -0.23 8.48 5.07
N PRO A 65 -0.23 9.68 5.65
CA PRO A 65 -1.27 10.66 5.38
C PRO A 65 -1.32 10.95 3.88
N CYS A 66 -2.40 10.57 3.23
CA CYS A 66 -2.60 10.81 1.80
C CYS A 66 -3.60 11.94 1.61
N SER A 67 -3.21 12.99 0.90
CA SER A 67 -3.98 14.24 0.83
C SER A 67 -4.59 14.53 -0.54
N TYR A 68 -4.02 14.02 -1.62
CA TYR A 68 -4.51 14.31 -2.96
C TYR A 68 -4.93 13.05 -3.69
N PRO A 69 -6.21 12.96 -4.13
CA PRO A 69 -6.64 11.84 -4.96
C PRO A 69 -6.11 12.01 -6.38
N ILE A 70 -5.54 10.91 -6.93
CA ILE A 70 -5.10 10.80 -8.32
C ILE A 70 -5.78 9.60 -8.93
N GLY A 71 -6.50 9.81 -10.03
CA GLY A 71 -7.15 8.74 -10.77
C GLY A 71 -6.13 7.83 -11.44
N ILE A 72 -6.37 6.51 -11.40
CA ILE A 72 -5.55 5.52 -12.09
C ILE A 72 -6.44 4.61 -12.91
N GLU A 73 -6.05 4.37 -14.16
CA GLU A 73 -6.70 3.40 -15.05
C GLU A 73 -5.68 2.72 -15.96
N GLY A 74 -6.06 1.61 -16.59
CA GLY A 74 -5.26 0.92 -17.61
C GLY A 74 -4.78 -0.47 -17.17
N ASP A 75 -3.57 -0.85 -17.60
CA ASP A 75 -3.00 -2.16 -17.31
C ASP A 75 -2.96 -2.45 -15.81
N PHE A 76 -3.55 -3.59 -15.42
CA PHE A 76 -3.76 -3.95 -14.01
C PHE A 76 -2.45 -4.01 -13.21
N GLN A 77 -1.44 -4.67 -13.75
CA GLN A 77 -0.17 -4.85 -13.04
C GLN A 77 0.57 -3.52 -12.87
N THR A 78 0.64 -2.72 -13.92
CA THR A 78 1.26 -1.39 -13.88
C THR A 78 0.51 -0.46 -12.94
N SER A 79 -0.82 -0.45 -13.01
CA SER A 79 -1.70 0.36 -12.14
C SER A 79 -1.53 0.01 -10.66
N TYR A 80 -1.40 -1.27 -10.33
CA TYR A 80 -1.14 -1.72 -8.96
C TYR A 80 0.16 -1.14 -8.39
N TRP A 81 1.26 -1.22 -9.15
CA TRP A 81 2.56 -0.71 -8.69
C TRP A 81 2.64 0.81 -8.71
N VAL A 82 1.97 1.47 -9.65
CA VAL A 82 1.80 2.93 -9.65
C VAL A 82 1.03 3.36 -8.42
N GLY A 83 -0.08 2.67 -8.08
CA GLY A 83 -0.85 2.95 -6.86
C GLY A 83 0.01 2.87 -5.59
N ASN A 84 0.82 1.82 -5.45
CA ASN A 84 1.76 1.68 -4.32
C ASN A 84 2.79 2.82 -4.27
N ALA A 85 3.27 3.28 -5.43
CA ALA A 85 4.20 4.40 -5.50
C ALA A 85 3.51 5.72 -5.11
N LEU A 86 2.26 5.93 -5.52
CA LEU A 86 1.46 7.10 -5.13
C LEU A 86 1.26 7.16 -3.62
N VAL A 87 0.80 6.08 -2.99
CA VAL A 87 0.62 6.00 -1.53
C VAL A 87 1.93 6.35 -0.81
N ARG A 88 3.05 5.76 -1.22
CA ARG A 88 4.36 6.05 -0.63
C ARG A 88 4.80 7.51 -0.78
N ASN A 89 4.27 8.23 -1.78
CA ASN A 89 4.53 9.65 -1.99
C ASN A 89 3.40 10.56 -1.44
N GLY A 90 2.47 10.05 -0.63
CA GLY A 90 1.44 10.85 0.04
C GLY A 90 0.21 11.15 -0.81
N PHE A 91 -0.04 10.42 -1.88
CA PHE A 91 -1.20 10.55 -2.75
C PHE A 91 -2.19 9.41 -2.54
N THR A 92 -3.48 9.68 -2.74
CA THR A 92 -4.55 8.67 -2.67
C THR A 92 -4.87 8.14 -4.07
N PRO A 93 -4.58 6.84 -4.38
CA PRO A 93 -5.08 6.23 -5.60
C PRO A 93 -6.60 6.24 -5.62
N SER A 94 -7.21 6.62 -6.72
CA SER A 94 -8.66 6.67 -6.91
C SER A 94 -9.06 6.21 -8.31
N SER A 95 -10.36 6.07 -8.56
CA SER A 95 -10.90 5.96 -9.91
C SER A 95 -10.68 7.28 -10.67
N ARG A 96 -10.74 7.22 -12.01
CA ARG A 96 -10.61 8.38 -12.88
C ARG A 96 -11.49 9.56 -12.43
N GLN A 97 -10.94 10.75 -12.45
CA GLN A 97 -11.60 11.99 -12.04
C GLN A 97 -11.85 12.90 -13.26
N GLU A 98 -13.02 13.51 -13.33
CA GLU A 98 -13.38 14.39 -14.46
C GLU A 98 -12.54 15.68 -14.51
N ASN A 99 -12.25 16.29 -13.36
CA ASN A 99 -11.52 17.55 -13.26
C ASN A 99 -10.30 17.42 -12.33
N GLY A 100 -9.69 16.25 -12.30
CA GLY A 100 -8.55 15.95 -11.44
C GLY A 100 -7.33 15.48 -12.21
N TYR A 101 -6.30 15.16 -11.46
CA TYR A 101 -5.11 14.50 -11.99
C TYR A 101 -5.41 13.03 -12.26
N ASN A 102 -5.02 12.55 -13.41
CA ASN A 102 -5.23 11.16 -13.81
C ASN A 102 -3.96 10.53 -14.37
N ILE A 103 -3.85 9.22 -14.19
CA ILE A 103 -2.76 8.41 -14.73
C ILE A 103 -3.39 7.30 -15.56
N THR A 104 -2.94 7.17 -16.80
CA THR A 104 -3.29 6.05 -17.68
C THR A 104 -2.06 5.15 -17.84
N CYS A 105 -2.15 3.94 -17.31
CA CYS A 105 -1.12 2.93 -17.37
C CYS A 105 -1.30 2.08 -18.63
N ILE A 106 -0.54 2.36 -19.69
CA ILE A 106 -0.61 1.61 -20.95
C ILE A 106 0.31 0.39 -20.88
N ALA A 107 1.52 0.59 -20.38
CA ALA A 107 2.54 -0.43 -20.16
C ALA A 107 3.54 0.06 -19.11
N PRO A 108 4.42 -0.79 -18.54
CA PRO A 108 5.40 -0.39 -17.52
C PRO A 108 6.33 0.76 -17.94
N ASN A 109 6.60 0.90 -19.24
CA ASN A 109 7.43 1.95 -19.82
C ASN A 109 6.63 2.99 -20.63
N ASN A 110 5.31 2.97 -20.54
CA ASN A 110 4.42 3.91 -21.23
C ASN A 110 3.26 4.27 -20.30
N ILE A 111 3.47 5.30 -19.50
CA ILE A 111 2.52 5.80 -18.51
C ILE A 111 2.23 7.26 -18.84
N GLU A 112 0.97 7.64 -18.88
CA GLU A 112 0.54 9.00 -19.19
C GLU A 112 -0.03 9.65 -17.92
N PHE A 113 0.48 10.82 -17.56
CA PHE A 113 -0.04 11.68 -16.52
C PHE A 113 -0.82 12.83 -17.14
N VAL A 114 -2.07 12.96 -16.78
CA VAL A 114 -3.00 13.96 -17.31
C VAL A 114 -3.37 14.94 -16.21
N THR A 115 -3.15 16.22 -16.49
CA THR A 115 -3.48 17.31 -15.56
C THR A 115 -4.95 17.77 -15.72
N PRO A 116 -5.52 18.50 -14.76
CA PRO A 116 -6.89 19.00 -14.84
C PRO A 116 -7.18 19.87 -16.09
N ASP A 117 -6.16 20.55 -16.62
CA ASP A 117 -6.23 21.33 -17.86
C ASP A 117 -5.96 20.48 -19.14
N ASN A 118 -6.09 19.16 -19.01
CA ASN A 118 -5.92 18.18 -20.09
C ASN A 118 -4.55 18.15 -20.76
N LYS A 119 -3.51 18.64 -20.10
CA LYS A 119 -2.14 18.44 -20.58
C LYS A 119 -1.66 17.06 -20.20
N THR A 120 -1.06 16.36 -21.17
CA THR A 120 -0.53 15.01 -20.99
C THR A 120 0.99 15.06 -20.92
N LYS A 121 1.57 14.39 -19.92
CA LYS A 121 2.99 14.11 -19.80
C LYS A 121 3.22 12.61 -19.85
N LYS A 122 4.25 12.19 -20.59
CA LYS A 122 4.60 10.77 -20.71
C LYS A 122 5.76 10.41 -19.79
N ALA A 123 5.59 9.32 -19.07
CA ALA A 123 6.62 8.73 -18.23
C ALA A 123 7.03 7.37 -18.78
N THR A 124 8.31 7.11 -18.77
CA THR A 124 8.92 5.85 -19.24
C THR A 124 9.22 4.87 -18.10
N SER A 125 8.90 5.27 -16.88
CA SER A 125 9.01 4.45 -15.68
C SER A 125 8.17 5.03 -14.54
N VAL A 126 7.91 4.24 -13.51
CA VAL A 126 7.21 4.71 -12.30
C VAL A 126 8.03 5.78 -11.56
N ALA A 127 9.36 5.66 -11.55
CA ALA A 127 10.22 6.68 -10.94
C ALA A 127 10.09 8.03 -11.66
N HIS A 128 10.17 8.03 -12.99
CA HIS A 128 9.98 9.23 -13.82
C HIS A 128 8.57 9.82 -13.65
N LEU A 129 7.54 8.97 -13.53
CA LEU A 129 6.18 9.43 -13.21
C LEU A 129 6.13 10.19 -11.88
N CYS A 130 6.76 9.65 -10.83
CA CYS A 130 6.81 10.31 -9.52
C CYS A 130 7.52 11.67 -9.55
N GLU A 131 8.54 11.83 -10.38
CA GLU A 131 9.22 13.12 -10.61
C GLU A 131 8.27 14.11 -11.28
N ILE A 132 7.61 13.69 -12.36
CA ILE A 132 6.61 14.52 -13.06
C ILE A 132 5.52 14.98 -12.09
N ILE A 133 4.95 14.09 -11.29
CA ILE A 133 3.87 14.44 -10.34
C ILE A 133 4.32 15.52 -9.36
N LYS A 134 5.54 15.45 -8.84
CA LYS A 134 6.10 16.42 -7.88
C LYS A 134 6.23 17.83 -8.46
N ASP A 135 6.40 17.96 -9.78
CA ASP A 135 6.43 19.26 -10.45
C ASP A 135 5.06 19.95 -10.49
N PHE A 136 3.97 19.19 -10.37
CA PHE A 136 2.58 19.69 -10.43
C PHE A 136 1.89 19.71 -9.09
N ILE A 137 2.21 18.76 -8.20
CA ILE A 137 1.53 18.58 -6.93
C ILE A 137 2.58 18.37 -5.82
N GLN A 138 2.62 19.26 -4.84
CA GLN A 138 3.40 19.05 -3.62
C GLN A 138 2.50 18.34 -2.61
N PRO A 139 2.86 17.13 -2.12
CA PRO A 139 2.15 16.51 -1.02
C PRO A 139 2.22 17.42 0.22
N LEU A 140 1.14 17.49 0.97
CA LEU A 140 1.15 18.17 2.26
C LEU A 140 2.17 17.47 3.18
N ALA A 141 3.11 18.25 3.71
CA ALA A 141 4.13 17.78 4.65
C ALA A 141 3.50 17.37 5.98
#